data_8d70368274d03e826dc570954b303dc3
#
_entry.id   8d70368274d03e826dc570954b303dc3
#
_cell.length_a   1.000
_cell.length_b   1.000
_cell.length_c   1.000
_cell.angle_alpha   90.00
_cell.angle_beta   90.00
_cell.angle_gamma   90.00
#
_symmetry.space_group_name_H-M   'P 1'
#
loop_
_entity.id
_entity.type
_entity.pdbx_description
1 polymer ?
#
loop_
_entity_poly.entity_id
_entity_poly.type
_entity_poly.pdbx_seq_one_letter_code
_entity_poly.pdbx_strand_id
1 'polypeptide(L)'
;MPSTPPASATSDAPAAPRAATARALGREGRIPAGLVLLLSALTAVGPLTIDLYLSAFPQIVDELGTTESRVQLTLTATLAGLALGQLLVGSVSDAIGRRAPLLVSLAVYVAASVGIVLAGSVGVLATLRFVQGLSAAAGMVLSMAIVRDLFDGFRVGKVIARLMLVVGVAPILAPTIGAQFLHLWTWRSMFVALAVVGAVLFVVVLLRLRESLPSDRRRTGGTSAALRSYGSLLTDRSFVGLALIAGFYMAAMFTYISASTFVFQETFGMSAQQYAIVFGAGAVSVTAGSQINGALVGRVAPERILQGAVAAGFVLSGALLVAAAAGGGLVVLIPLIVLTLGTAGFVMPAVPAIALDRNAHRAGSAAALIGAAQFGVGAVIAPVTGLLGGSPAVTMAAVMFGVITVAGVVLLGVRRSLADPSPAVASSVPPSSVTAPEPDAARRRGPSSAPPPAAVVAECDA
;
A
#
# COMPACT_ATOMS: atom_id res chain seq x y z
N MET A 1 -51.47 -3.30 -51.07
CA MET A 1 -50.05 -2.97 -51.01
C MET A 1 -49.64 -2.90 -49.56
N PRO A 2 -48.85 -3.80 -49.01
CA PRO A 2 -48.38 -3.73 -47.63
C PRO A 2 -47.04 -2.96 -47.62
N SER A 3 -46.94 -2.01 -46.69
CA SER A 3 -45.79 -1.18 -46.41
C SER A 3 -44.73 -1.96 -45.63
N THR A 4 -43.51 -2.06 -46.19
CA THR A 4 -42.29 -2.58 -45.55
C THR A 4 -41.83 -1.67 -44.43
N PRO A 5 -41.40 -2.20 -43.27
CA PRO A 5 -40.73 -1.42 -42.22
C PRO A 5 -39.28 -1.10 -42.62
N PRO A 6 -38.70 0.01 -42.14
CA PRO A 6 -37.34 0.39 -42.48
C PRO A 6 -36.33 -0.50 -41.72
N ALA A 7 -35.26 -0.85 -42.44
CA ALA A 7 -34.13 -1.62 -41.93
C ALA A 7 -33.44 -0.89 -40.73
N SER A 8 -33.24 -1.62 -39.66
CA SER A 8 -32.43 -1.18 -38.51
C SER A 8 -30.98 -1.01 -38.95
N ALA A 9 -30.50 0.24 -38.95
CA ALA A 9 -29.10 0.56 -39.12
C ALA A 9 -28.31 -0.05 -37.93
N THR A 10 -27.55 -1.08 -38.20
CA THR A 10 -26.50 -1.58 -37.31
C THR A 10 -25.42 -0.51 -37.18
N SER A 11 -25.36 0.12 -36.04
CA SER A 11 -24.30 1.04 -35.67
C SER A 11 -22.98 0.25 -35.55
N ASP A 12 -22.18 0.23 -36.62
CA ASP A 12 -20.78 -0.13 -36.57
C ASP A 12 -20.01 0.98 -35.81
N ALA A 13 -20.06 0.95 -34.49
CA ALA A 13 -19.16 1.72 -33.65
C ALA A 13 -17.76 1.08 -33.76
N PRO A 14 -16.70 1.83 -34.15
CA PRO A 14 -15.37 1.26 -34.32
C PRO A 14 -14.90 0.75 -32.96
N ALA A 15 -14.59 -0.55 -32.89
CA ALA A 15 -14.01 -1.22 -31.73
C ALA A 15 -12.74 -0.50 -31.30
N ALA A 16 -12.75 0.01 -30.07
CA ALA A 16 -11.80 0.94 -29.48
C ALA A 16 -10.33 0.46 -29.52
N PRO A 17 -9.36 1.39 -29.44
CA PRO A 17 -7.92 1.16 -29.57
C PRO A 17 -7.27 0.28 -28.49
N ARG A 18 -8.02 -0.29 -27.55
CA ARG A 18 -7.55 -1.30 -26.57
C ARG A 18 -6.90 -2.53 -27.25
N ALA A 19 -7.44 -2.98 -28.38
CA ALA A 19 -6.93 -4.12 -29.11
C ALA A 19 -5.58 -3.85 -29.81
N ALA A 20 -5.31 -2.61 -30.23
CA ALA A 20 -4.08 -2.25 -30.93
C ALA A 20 -2.88 -2.17 -29.98
N THR A 21 -3.05 -1.62 -28.77
CA THR A 21 -1.98 -1.53 -27.77
C THR A 21 -1.72 -2.90 -27.12
N ALA A 22 -2.77 -3.71 -26.90
CA ALA A 22 -2.64 -5.08 -26.42
C ALA A 22 -1.97 -6.00 -27.46
N ARG A 23 -2.25 -5.80 -28.76
CA ARG A 23 -1.57 -6.52 -29.87
C ARG A 23 -0.10 -6.14 -30.01
N ALA A 24 0.29 -4.88 -29.73
CA ALA A 24 1.67 -4.42 -29.79
C ALA A 24 2.55 -4.98 -28.64
N LEU A 25 1.94 -5.42 -27.54
CA LEU A 25 2.64 -6.03 -26.40
C LEU A 25 2.78 -7.56 -26.49
N GLY A 26 2.37 -8.16 -27.59
CA GLY A 26 2.63 -9.55 -27.96
C GLY A 26 1.67 -10.58 -27.38
N ARG A 27 1.19 -11.42 -28.26
CA ARG A 27 0.46 -12.70 -28.12
C ARG A 27 -0.52 -12.78 -26.93
N GLU A 28 -1.77 -12.86 -27.25
CA GLU A 28 -2.88 -13.21 -26.36
C GLU A 28 -2.46 -14.31 -25.35
N GLY A 29 -2.37 -13.92 -24.08
CA GLY A 29 -2.24 -14.87 -22.96
C GLY A 29 -1.07 -14.71 -22.01
N ARG A 30 0.09 -14.18 -22.39
CA ARG A 30 1.29 -14.14 -21.51
C ARG A 30 1.57 -12.74 -20.97
N ILE A 31 1.66 -12.63 -19.64
CA ILE A 31 2.15 -11.41 -18.97
C ILE A 31 3.65 -11.31 -19.24
N PRO A 32 4.17 -10.21 -19.83
CA PRO A 32 5.60 -10.07 -20.14
C PRO A 32 6.41 -10.03 -18.83
N ALA A 33 7.22 -11.07 -18.60
CA ALA A 33 8.01 -11.20 -17.37
C ALA A 33 8.94 -9.99 -17.14
N GLY A 34 9.54 -9.46 -18.21
CA GLY A 34 10.42 -8.30 -18.12
C GLY A 34 9.70 -7.02 -17.65
N LEU A 35 8.43 -6.83 -18.05
CA LEU A 35 7.63 -5.70 -17.56
C LEU A 35 7.28 -5.86 -16.08
N VAL A 36 6.88 -7.07 -15.67
CA VAL A 36 6.59 -7.36 -14.25
C VAL A 36 7.82 -7.14 -13.40
N LEU A 37 8.99 -7.63 -13.84
CA LEU A 37 10.25 -7.42 -13.13
C LEU A 37 10.59 -5.94 -13.01
N LEU A 38 10.45 -5.16 -14.09
CA LEU A 38 10.67 -3.72 -14.08
C LEU A 38 9.75 -3.01 -13.08
N LEU A 39 8.45 -3.28 -13.14
CA LEU A 39 7.47 -2.66 -12.23
C LEU A 39 7.69 -3.08 -10.78
N SER A 40 8.09 -4.33 -10.54
CA SER A 40 8.46 -4.83 -9.21
C SER A 40 9.71 -4.11 -8.68
N ALA A 41 10.73 -3.96 -9.50
CA ALA A 41 11.95 -3.25 -9.12
C ALA A 41 11.69 -1.76 -8.84
N LEU A 42 10.86 -1.10 -9.67
CA LEU A 42 10.42 0.29 -9.42
C LEU A 42 9.67 0.43 -8.09
N THR A 43 8.81 -0.53 -7.76
CA THR A 43 8.06 -0.53 -6.49
C THR A 43 8.97 -0.77 -5.29
N ALA A 44 10.03 -1.57 -5.44
CA ALA A 44 11.01 -1.86 -4.40
C ALA A 44 11.93 -0.68 -4.06
N VAL A 45 12.07 0.32 -4.94
CA VAL A 45 12.92 1.51 -4.68
C VAL A 45 12.54 2.20 -3.37
N GLY A 46 11.23 2.32 -3.07
CA GLY A 46 10.76 2.94 -1.83
C GLY A 46 11.26 2.22 -0.57
N PRO A 47 10.91 0.95 -0.35
CA PRO A 47 11.42 0.15 0.77
C PRO A 47 12.96 0.10 0.83
N LEU A 48 13.65 -0.12 -0.28
CA LEU A 48 15.11 -0.12 -0.29
C LEU A 48 15.70 1.21 0.15
N THR A 49 15.08 2.33 -0.26
CA THR A 49 15.50 3.67 0.16
C THR A 49 15.32 3.86 1.67
N ILE A 50 14.32 3.26 2.29
CA ILE A 50 14.06 3.35 3.73
C ILE A 50 15.01 2.44 4.50
N ASP A 51 15.10 1.16 4.12
CA ASP A 51 15.61 0.11 5.01
C ASP A 51 17.11 -0.17 4.84
N LEU A 52 17.70 0.14 3.66
CA LEU A 52 19.08 -0.25 3.35
C LEU A 52 20.11 0.39 4.29
N TYR A 53 19.91 1.64 4.70
CA TYR A 53 20.89 2.39 5.49
C TYR A 53 20.64 2.39 7.00
N LEU A 54 19.61 1.70 7.48
CA LEU A 54 19.24 1.69 8.89
C LEU A 54 20.36 1.15 9.79
N SER A 55 21.02 0.09 9.35
CA SER A 55 22.16 -0.51 10.07
C SER A 55 23.35 0.44 10.21
N ALA A 56 23.39 1.51 9.41
CA ALA A 56 24.48 2.49 9.40
C ALA A 56 24.24 3.70 10.32
N PHE A 57 23.11 3.80 11.01
CA PHE A 57 22.80 4.95 11.85
C PHE A 57 23.90 5.31 12.85
N PRO A 58 24.47 4.35 13.64
CA PRO A 58 25.57 4.67 14.55
C PRO A 58 26.78 5.25 13.82
N GLN A 59 27.20 4.66 12.69
CA GLN A 59 28.33 5.16 11.90
C GLN A 59 28.10 6.58 11.37
N ILE A 60 26.85 6.92 11.00
CA ILE A 60 26.48 8.27 10.54
C ILE A 60 26.53 9.27 11.71
N VAL A 61 26.10 8.88 12.91
CA VAL A 61 26.21 9.69 14.12
C VAL A 61 27.67 10.06 14.36
N ASP A 62 28.54 9.06 14.38
CA ASP A 62 29.97 9.24 14.67
C ASP A 62 30.67 10.08 13.59
N GLU A 63 30.48 9.75 12.31
CA GLU A 63 31.19 10.38 11.21
C GLU A 63 30.76 11.84 10.97
N LEU A 64 29.45 12.14 11.14
CA LEU A 64 28.95 13.51 10.97
C LEU A 64 28.96 14.31 12.26
N GLY A 65 29.45 13.76 13.38
CA GLY A 65 29.54 14.43 14.68
C GLY A 65 28.16 14.94 15.14
N THR A 66 27.12 14.12 15.03
CA THR A 66 25.73 14.51 15.29
C THR A 66 25.09 13.67 16.37
N THR A 67 23.78 13.79 16.57
CA THR A 67 23.02 13.03 17.54
C THR A 67 22.11 11.99 16.84
N GLU A 68 21.76 10.92 17.56
CA GLU A 68 20.82 9.91 17.12
C GLU A 68 19.51 10.53 16.60
N SER A 69 18.94 11.48 17.35
CA SER A 69 17.70 12.18 16.97
C SER A 69 17.84 12.89 15.62
N ARG A 70 18.98 13.50 15.34
CA ARG A 70 19.22 14.18 14.06
C ARG A 70 19.38 13.19 12.89
N VAL A 71 19.95 12.02 13.14
CA VAL A 71 20.02 10.96 12.13
C VAL A 71 18.63 10.38 11.88
N GLN A 72 17.81 10.17 12.92
CA GLN A 72 16.41 9.76 12.78
C GLN A 72 15.58 10.76 11.95
N LEU A 73 15.86 12.07 12.06
CA LEU A 73 15.23 13.10 11.22
C LEU A 73 15.53 12.93 9.73
N THR A 74 16.62 12.27 9.33
CA THR A 74 16.90 11.96 7.92
C THR A 74 15.92 10.92 7.37
N LEU A 75 15.49 9.95 8.20
CA LEU A 75 14.41 9.02 7.87
C LEU A 75 13.07 9.77 7.78
N THR A 76 12.77 10.60 8.77
CA THR A 76 11.59 11.48 8.75
C THR A 76 11.48 12.30 7.47
N ALA A 77 12.58 12.91 7.03
CA ALA A 77 12.63 13.67 5.79
C ALA A 77 12.30 12.80 4.57
N THR A 78 12.82 11.56 4.53
CA THR A 78 12.48 10.61 3.46
C THR A 78 10.99 10.26 3.46
N LEU A 79 10.41 9.98 4.63
CA LEU A 79 9.00 9.64 4.77
C LEU A 79 8.10 10.81 4.40
N ALA A 80 8.46 12.03 4.78
CA ALA A 80 7.76 13.26 4.39
C ALA A 80 7.81 13.45 2.86
N GLY A 81 8.96 13.20 2.24
CA GLY A 81 9.10 13.19 0.79
C GLY A 81 8.20 12.15 0.13
N LEU A 82 8.20 10.92 0.62
CA LEU A 82 7.32 9.85 0.15
C LEU A 82 5.83 10.23 0.28
N ALA A 83 5.42 10.77 1.42
CA ALA A 83 4.03 11.20 1.67
C ALA A 83 3.59 12.26 0.65
N LEU A 84 4.41 13.28 0.43
CA LEU A 84 4.13 14.33 -0.55
C LEU A 84 4.11 13.75 -1.97
N GLY A 85 5.04 12.88 -2.30
CA GLY A 85 5.12 12.21 -3.59
C GLY A 85 3.90 11.34 -3.89
N GLN A 86 3.33 10.65 -2.90
CA GLN A 86 2.09 9.88 -3.06
C GLN A 86 0.93 10.77 -3.53
N LEU A 87 0.83 12.01 -3.05
CA LEU A 87 -0.22 12.93 -3.42
C LEU A 87 0.00 13.56 -4.80
N LEU A 88 1.25 13.92 -5.12
CA LEU A 88 1.56 14.70 -6.31
C LEU A 88 1.71 13.84 -7.56
N VAL A 89 2.46 12.74 -7.46
CA VAL A 89 2.87 11.97 -8.64
C VAL A 89 1.67 11.36 -9.36
N GLY A 90 0.69 10.85 -8.63
CA GLY A 90 -0.52 10.28 -9.20
C GLY A 90 -1.26 11.28 -10.09
N SER A 91 -1.58 12.45 -9.52
CA SER A 91 -2.34 13.50 -10.21
C SER A 91 -1.58 14.11 -11.40
N VAL A 92 -0.28 14.33 -11.26
CA VAL A 92 0.57 14.82 -12.35
C VAL A 92 0.61 13.81 -13.50
N SER A 93 0.79 12.53 -13.18
CA SER A 93 0.87 11.48 -14.19
C SER A 93 -0.45 11.20 -14.92
N ASP A 94 -1.59 11.44 -14.26
CA ASP A 94 -2.91 11.36 -14.89
C ASP A 94 -3.11 12.47 -15.96
N ALA A 95 -2.44 13.61 -15.80
CA ALA A 95 -2.53 14.73 -16.72
C ALA A 95 -1.55 14.65 -17.90
N ILE A 96 -0.29 14.25 -17.67
CA ILE A 96 0.76 14.32 -18.68
C ILE A 96 1.22 12.94 -19.21
N GLY A 97 0.73 11.84 -18.62
CA GLY A 97 1.14 10.47 -18.95
C GLY A 97 2.07 9.89 -17.88
N ARG A 98 2.33 8.57 -17.94
CA ARG A 98 3.07 7.84 -16.90
C ARG A 98 4.59 7.91 -17.07
N ARG A 99 5.06 7.85 -18.33
CA ARG A 99 6.47 7.68 -18.65
C ARG A 99 7.31 8.90 -18.29
N ALA A 100 6.88 10.12 -18.64
CA ALA A 100 7.66 11.33 -18.41
C ALA A 100 7.87 11.64 -16.91
N PRO A 101 6.83 11.63 -16.04
CA PRO A 101 7.02 11.81 -14.60
C PRO A 101 7.93 10.75 -13.97
N LEU A 102 7.84 9.49 -14.43
CA LEU A 102 8.68 8.40 -13.94
C LEU A 102 10.16 8.63 -14.28
N LEU A 103 10.48 9.04 -15.52
CA LEU A 103 11.85 9.35 -15.93
C LEU A 103 12.42 10.54 -15.16
N VAL A 104 11.65 11.63 -15.01
CA VAL A 104 12.08 12.80 -14.23
C VAL A 104 12.35 12.39 -12.78
N SER A 105 11.44 11.65 -12.16
CA SER A 105 11.62 11.19 -10.79
C SER A 105 12.84 10.29 -10.62
N LEU A 106 13.10 9.37 -11.55
CA LEU A 106 14.29 8.51 -11.49
C LEU A 106 15.58 9.32 -11.66
N ALA A 107 15.60 10.32 -12.55
CA ALA A 107 16.76 11.21 -12.72
C ALA A 107 17.03 12.01 -11.43
N VAL A 108 15.99 12.59 -10.81
CA VAL A 108 16.09 13.31 -9.54
C VAL A 108 16.52 12.36 -8.40
N TYR A 109 16.01 11.13 -8.38
CA TYR A 109 16.40 10.10 -7.42
C TYR A 109 17.89 9.79 -7.49
N VAL A 110 18.43 9.61 -8.70
CA VAL A 110 19.86 9.36 -8.94
C VAL A 110 20.68 10.57 -8.49
N ALA A 111 20.29 11.78 -8.89
CA ALA A 111 20.99 12.99 -8.51
C ALA A 111 21.01 13.20 -6.98
N ALA A 112 19.86 12.98 -6.30
CA ALA A 112 19.78 13.04 -4.85
C ALA A 112 20.68 11.98 -4.18
N SER A 113 20.67 10.74 -4.69
CA SER A 113 21.50 9.64 -4.17
C SER A 113 23.00 9.95 -4.29
N VAL A 114 23.43 10.49 -5.43
CA VAL A 114 24.81 10.94 -5.64
C VAL A 114 25.15 12.12 -4.71
N GLY A 115 24.24 13.08 -4.57
CA GLY A 115 24.41 14.20 -3.64
C GLY A 115 24.59 13.75 -2.18
N ILE A 116 23.87 12.69 -1.75
CA ILE A 116 24.01 12.11 -0.41
C ILE A 116 25.43 11.55 -0.19
N VAL A 117 26.03 10.92 -1.19
CA VAL A 117 27.42 10.43 -1.09
C VAL A 117 28.40 11.55 -0.74
N LEU A 118 28.12 12.77 -1.21
CA LEU A 118 28.93 13.97 -0.99
C LEU A 118 28.50 14.77 0.25
N ALA A 119 27.47 14.33 1.00
CA ALA A 119 26.96 15.07 2.14
C ALA A 119 27.97 15.11 3.28
N GLY A 120 28.35 16.34 3.68
CA GLY A 120 29.26 16.62 4.81
C GLY A 120 28.53 17.03 6.09
N SER A 121 27.19 17.08 6.11
CA SER A 121 26.42 17.41 7.29
C SER A 121 25.06 16.72 7.29
N VAL A 122 24.52 16.49 8.50
CA VAL A 122 23.18 15.85 8.67
C VAL A 122 22.06 16.69 8.06
N GLY A 123 22.19 18.02 8.00
CA GLY A 123 21.20 18.90 7.37
C GLY A 123 21.14 18.71 5.85
N VAL A 124 22.28 18.64 5.19
CA VAL A 124 22.37 18.34 3.75
C VAL A 124 21.84 16.93 3.49
N LEU A 125 22.25 15.96 4.31
CA LEU A 125 21.74 14.59 4.23
C LEU A 125 20.21 14.56 4.32
N ALA A 126 19.60 15.20 5.31
CA ALA A 126 18.15 15.22 5.50
C ALA A 126 17.42 15.87 4.30
N THR A 127 17.94 16.99 3.78
CA THR A 127 17.35 17.66 2.61
C THR A 127 17.38 16.76 1.38
N LEU A 128 18.51 16.13 1.10
CA LEU A 128 18.63 15.22 -0.04
C LEU A 128 17.79 13.94 0.16
N ARG A 129 17.65 13.47 1.37
CA ARG A 129 16.77 12.35 1.72
C ARG A 129 15.30 12.68 1.49
N PHE A 130 14.86 13.90 1.77
CA PHE A 130 13.51 14.37 1.41
C PHE A 130 13.29 14.31 -0.11
N VAL A 131 14.23 14.86 -0.89
CA VAL A 131 14.16 14.86 -2.36
C VAL A 131 14.17 13.41 -2.91
N GLN A 132 15.04 12.57 -2.34
CA GLN A 132 15.12 11.14 -2.69
C GLN A 132 13.80 10.41 -2.41
N GLY A 133 13.18 10.64 -1.24
CA GLY A 133 11.88 10.08 -0.87
C GLY A 133 10.75 10.54 -1.79
N LEU A 134 10.69 11.85 -2.08
CA LEU A 134 9.73 12.44 -3.02
C LEU A 134 9.80 11.75 -4.40
N SER A 135 11.01 11.51 -4.87
CA SER A 135 11.26 10.86 -6.15
C SER A 135 10.96 9.36 -6.12
N ALA A 136 11.28 8.68 -5.03
CA ALA A 136 11.02 7.23 -4.86
C ALA A 136 9.53 6.89 -4.88
N ALA A 137 8.67 7.80 -4.43
CA ALA A 137 7.22 7.63 -4.46
C ALA A 137 6.69 7.35 -5.88
N ALA A 138 7.34 7.91 -6.91
CA ALA A 138 6.93 7.70 -8.29
C ALA A 138 7.01 6.22 -8.72
N GLY A 139 8.05 5.51 -8.28
CA GLY A 139 8.20 4.08 -8.55
C GLY A 139 7.01 3.27 -8.01
N MET A 140 6.58 3.54 -6.79
CA MET A 140 5.46 2.86 -6.14
C MET A 140 4.11 3.21 -6.80
N VAL A 141 3.81 4.50 -6.96
CA VAL A 141 2.52 5.00 -7.45
C VAL A 141 2.32 4.65 -8.92
N LEU A 142 3.35 4.91 -9.76
CA LEU A 142 3.23 4.73 -11.20
C LEU A 142 3.26 3.26 -11.61
N SER A 143 3.98 2.39 -10.90
CA SER A 143 3.92 0.95 -11.15
C SER A 143 2.50 0.40 -11.02
N MET A 144 1.78 0.80 -9.96
CA MET A 144 0.37 0.41 -9.77
C MET A 144 -0.55 1.00 -10.83
N ALA A 145 -0.32 2.25 -11.25
CA ALA A 145 -1.08 2.90 -12.30
C ALA A 145 -0.85 2.20 -13.65
N ILE A 146 0.40 1.93 -14.01
CA ILE A 146 0.78 1.22 -15.25
C ILE A 146 0.16 -0.19 -15.31
N VAL A 147 0.12 -0.91 -14.18
CA VAL A 147 -0.55 -2.22 -14.12
C VAL A 147 -2.02 -2.09 -14.47
N ARG A 148 -2.71 -1.08 -13.93
CA ARG A 148 -4.14 -0.84 -14.21
C ARG A 148 -4.39 -0.33 -15.64
N ASP A 149 -3.41 0.37 -16.24
CA ASP A 149 -3.51 0.86 -17.60
C ASP A 149 -3.33 -0.27 -18.65
N LEU A 150 -2.47 -1.27 -18.34
CA LEU A 150 -2.06 -2.30 -19.29
C LEU A 150 -2.75 -3.66 -19.12
N PHE A 151 -3.33 -3.93 -17.96
CA PHE A 151 -3.97 -5.21 -17.67
C PHE A 151 -5.42 -5.04 -17.24
N ASP A 152 -6.25 -6.05 -17.51
CA ASP A 152 -7.66 -6.07 -17.14
C ASP A 152 -8.00 -7.32 -16.30
N GLY A 153 -9.06 -7.21 -15.48
CA GLY A 153 -9.66 -8.32 -14.75
C GLY A 153 -8.67 -9.08 -13.85
N PHE A 154 -8.68 -10.39 -13.92
CA PHE A 154 -7.84 -11.30 -13.12
C PHE A 154 -6.32 -11.04 -13.27
N ARG A 155 -5.86 -10.55 -14.43
CA ARG A 155 -4.44 -10.28 -14.68
C ARG A 155 -3.90 -9.15 -13.81
N VAL A 156 -4.70 -8.12 -13.54
CA VAL A 156 -4.33 -7.01 -12.63
C VAL A 156 -3.97 -7.58 -11.26
N GLY A 157 -4.84 -8.41 -10.68
CA GLY A 157 -4.60 -9.02 -9.37
C GLY A 157 -3.33 -9.87 -9.34
N LYS A 158 -3.08 -10.67 -10.39
CA LYS A 158 -1.89 -11.52 -10.48
C LYS A 158 -0.59 -10.72 -10.58
N VAL A 159 -0.57 -9.60 -11.31
CA VAL A 159 0.61 -8.73 -11.40
C VAL A 159 0.82 -8.00 -10.08
N ILE A 160 -0.24 -7.40 -9.50
CA ILE A 160 -0.14 -6.72 -8.20
C ILE A 160 0.38 -7.66 -7.11
N ALA A 161 -0.08 -8.92 -7.06
CA ALA A 161 0.42 -9.91 -6.10
C ALA A 161 1.93 -10.13 -6.23
N ARG A 162 2.47 -10.14 -7.46
CA ARG A 162 3.92 -10.25 -7.68
C ARG A 162 4.69 -9.00 -7.25
N LEU A 163 4.14 -7.81 -7.48
CA LEU A 163 4.73 -6.56 -6.99
C LEU A 163 4.75 -6.55 -5.46
N MET A 164 3.66 -6.96 -4.83
CA MET A 164 3.56 -7.02 -3.36
C MET A 164 4.52 -8.04 -2.75
N LEU A 165 4.80 -9.16 -3.44
CA LEU A 165 5.82 -10.10 -2.99
C LEU A 165 7.20 -9.44 -2.88
N VAL A 166 7.59 -8.62 -3.88
CA VAL A 166 8.87 -7.91 -3.88
C VAL A 166 8.90 -6.84 -2.77
N VAL A 167 7.80 -6.11 -2.56
CA VAL A 167 7.67 -5.15 -1.46
C VAL A 167 7.80 -5.84 -0.09
N GLY A 168 7.26 -7.05 0.07
CA GLY A 168 7.37 -7.82 1.32
C GLY A 168 8.77 -8.39 1.56
N VAL A 169 9.51 -8.74 0.50
CA VAL A 169 10.87 -9.29 0.60
C VAL A 169 11.92 -8.19 0.79
N ALA A 170 11.70 -6.99 0.24
CA ALA A 170 12.67 -5.90 0.29
C ALA A 170 13.09 -5.53 1.73
N PRO A 171 12.19 -5.34 2.71
CA PRO A 171 12.58 -5.06 4.09
C PRO A 171 13.33 -6.20 4.80
N ILE A 172 13.17 -7.44 4.32
CA ILE A 172 13.90 -8.60 4.87
C ILE A 172 15.35 -8.55 4.41
N LEU A 173 15.56 -8.25 3.14
CA LEU A 173 16.90 -8.28 2.52
C LEU A 173 17.68 -6.98 2.73
N ALA A 174 17.02 -5.82 2.76
CA ALA A 174 17.68 -4.53 2.76
C ALA A 174 18.64 -4.32 3.95
N PRO A 175 18.28 -4.56 5.22
CA PRO A 175 19.22 -4.40 6.32
C PRO A 175 20.36 -5.41 6.29
N THR A 176 20.10 -6.63 5.83
CA THR A 176 21.13 -7.66 5.67
C THR A 176 22.15 -7.24 4.60
N ILE A 177 21.69 -6.75 3.46
CA ILE A 177 22.55 -6.20 2.41
C ILE A 177 23.29 -4.97 2.95
N GLY A 178 22.59 -4.08 3.67
CA GLY A 178 23.17 -2.90 4.32
C GLY A 178 24.30 -3.25 5.29
N ALA A 179 24.10 -4.27 6.13
CA ALA A 179 25.14 -4.75 7.05
C ALA A 179 26.38 -5.27 6.31
N GLN A 180 26.22 -5.93 5.14
CA GLN A 180 27.36 -6.35 4.31
C GLN A 180 28.11 -5.13 3.73
N PHE A 181 27.39 -4.09 3.31
CA PHE A 181 28.03 -2.86 2.86
C PHE A 181 28.88 -2.22 3.96
N LEU A 182 28.40 -2.22 5.21
CA LEU A 182 29.17 -1.70 6.36
C LEU A 182 30.38 -2.54 6.70
N HIS A 183 30.32 -3.83 6.48
CA HIS A 183 31.44 -4.72 6.71
C HIS A 183 32.58 -4.50 5.69
N LEU A 184 32.22 -4.17 4.44
CA LEU A 184 33.18 -4.05 3.33
C LEU A 184 33.59 -2.60 3.05
N TRP A 185 32.70 -1.65 3.30
CA TRP A 185 32.86 -0.24 2.93
C TRP A 185 32.21 0.68 3.99
N THR A 186 31.89 1.92 3.61
CA THR A 186 31.24 2.92 4.45
C THR A 186 29.72 3.01 4.15
N TRP A 187 28.97 3.69 5.02
CA TRP A 187 27.54 3.94 4.81
C TRP A 187 27.23 4.65 3.46
N ARG A 188 28.18 5.44 2.92
CA ARG A 188 28.03 6.13 1.63
C ARG A 188 27.90 5.15 0.47
N SER A 189 28.51 3.98 0.55
CA SER A 189 28.43 2.96 -0.49
C SER A 189 27.01 2.46 -0.73
N MET A 190 26.14 2.48 0.30
CA MET A 190 24.73 2.15 0.16
C MET A 190 24.01 3.12 -0.78
N PHE A 191 24.33 4.41 -0.69
CA PHE A 191 23.76 5.43 -1.56
C PHE A 191 24.34 5.38 -2.98
N VAL A 192 25.59 4.95 -3.14
CA VAL A 192 26.14 4.60 -4.46
C VAL A 192 25.35 3.44 -5.07
N ALA A 193 25.06 2.40 -4.31
CA ALA A 193 24.26 1.27 -4.78
C ALA A 193 22.83 1.70 -5.18
N LEU A 194 22.19 2.56 -4.38
CA LEU A 194 20.87 3.12 -4.71
C LEU A 194 20.93 4.00 -5.97
N ALA A 195 21.98 4.80 -6.15
CA ALA A 195 22.19 5.59 -7.37
C ALA A 195 22.34 4.69 -8.60
N VAL A 196 23.12 3.61 -8.49
CA VAL A 196 23.30 2.62 -9.58
C VAL A 196 21.97 1.94 -9.92
N VAL A 197 21.22 1.48 -8.91
CA VAL A 197 19.88 0.88 -9.12
C VAL A 197 18.95 1.89 -9.81
N GLY A 198 18.90 3.13 -9.33
CA GLY A 198 18.12 4.20 -9.94
C GLY A 198 18.51 4.48 -11.40
N ALA A 199 19.81 4.54 -11.68
CA ALA A 199 20.33 4.75 -13.03
C ALA A 199 20.00 3.60 -13.98
N VAL A 200 20.14 2.34 -13.53
CA VAL A 200 19.75 1.16 -14.30
C VAL A 200 18.24 1.20 -14.60
N LEU A 201 17.40 1.49 -13.60
CA LEU A 201 15.97 1.63 -13.79
C LEU A 201 15.62 2.76 -14.75
N PHE A 202 16.29 3.92 -14.64
CA PHE A 202 16.14 5.04 -15.57
C PHE A 202 16.41 4.60 -17.01
N VAL A 203 17.53 3.94 -17.26
CA VAL A 203 17.91 3.45 -18.61
C VAL A 203 16.91 2.42 -19.11
N VAL A 204 16.49 1.47 -18.27
CA VAL A 204 15.51 0.43 -18.69
C VAL A 204 14.16 1.07 -18.99
N VAL A 205 13.69 2.02 -18.18
CA VAL A 205 12.44 2.77 -18.46
C VAL A 205 12.56 3.57 -19.74
N LEU A 206 13.70 4.26 -19.95
CA LEU A 206 13.95 5.05 -21.16
C LEU A 206 13.89 4.19 -22.42
N LEU A 207 14.50 2.99 -22.41
CA LEU A 207 14.64 2.14 -23.58
C LEU A 207 13.45 1.18 -23.79
N ARG A 208 12.77 0.73 -22.72
CA ARG A 208 11.79 -0.37 -22.80
C ARG A 208 10.38 0.02 -22.45
N LEU A 209 10.16 1.04 -21.60
CA LEU A 209 8.81 1.42 -21.19
C LEU A 209 8.23 2.40 -22.22
N ARG A 210 7.13 1.98 -22.86
CA ARG A 210 6.30 2.86 -23.68
C ARG A 210 5.26 3.57 -22.81
N GLU A 211 4.70 4.69 -23.29
CA GLU A 211 3.61 5.36 -22.59
C GLU A 211 2.40 4.43 -22.46
N SER A 212 1.91 4.27 -21.22
CA SER A 212 0.77 3.38 -20.93
C SER A 212 -0.57 4.12 -20.91
N LEU A 213 -0.56 5.45 -20.72
CA LEU A 213 -1.75 6.28 -20.70
C LEU A 213 -1.89 7.08 -22.00
N PRO A 214 -2.77 6.64 -22.94
CA PRO A 214 -3.03 7.35 -24.18
C PRO A 214 -3.53 8.78 -23.95
N SER A 215 -3.25 9.69 -24.89
CA SER A 215 -3.58 11.11 -24.77
C SER A 215 -5.06 11.39 -24.60
N ASP A 216 -5.92 10.59 -25.22
CA ASP A 216 -7.39 10.66 -25.15
C ASP A 216 -7.96 10.27 -23.78
N ARG A 217 -7.18 9.54 -22.96
CA ARG A 217 -7.56 9.12 -21.61
C ARG A 217 -6.96 9.99 -20.51
N ARG A 218 -6.12 10.95 -20.86
CA ARG A 218 -5.54 11.88 -19.89
C ARG A 218 -6.62 12.79 -19.31
N ARG A 219 -6.59 12.97 -17.99
CA ARG A 219 -7.58 13.81 -17.32
C ARG A 219 -7.33 15.28 -17.61
N THR A 220 -8.27 15.95 -18.28
CA THR A 220 -8.22 17.38 -18.57
C THR A 220 -8.43 18.29 -17.34
N GLY A 221 -8.84 17.73 -16.20
CA GLY A 221 -9.06 18.46 -14.93
C GLY A 221 -7.84 18.66 -14.06
N GLY A 222 -6.70 18.07 -14.40
CA GLY A 222 -5.40 18.23 -13.72
C GLY A 222 -5.44 18.10 -12.19
N THR A 223 -4.54 18.81 -11.52
CA THR A 223 -4.41 18.84 -10.04
C THR A 223 -5.63 19.38 -9.33
N SER A 224 -6.42 20.29 -9.93
CA SER A 224 -7.61 20.88 -9.29
C SER A 224 -8.73 19.87 -9.10
N ALA A 225 -8.91 18.92 -10.01
CA ALA A 225 -9.89 17.84 -9.86
C ALA A 225 -9.44 16.83 -8.79
N ALA A 226 -8.14 16.55 -8.70
CA ALA A 226 -7.58 15.72 -7.65
C ALA A 226 -7.75 16.38 -6.27
N LEU A 227 -7.46 17.68 -6.15
CA LEU A 227 -7.64 18.43 -4.90
C LEU A 227 -9.09 18.43 -4.43
N ARG A 228 -10.07 18.61 -5.34
CA ARG A 228 -11.49 18.50 -5.00
C ARG A 228 -11.86 17.08 -4.54
N SER A 229 -11.32 16.06 -5.18
CA SER A 229 -11.51 14.68 -4.77
C SER A 229 -10.92 14.41 -3.40
N TYR A 230 -9.72 14.93 -3.12
CA TYR A 230 -9.11 14.85 -1.79
C TYR A 230 -9.95 15.56 -0.74
N GLY A 231 -10.39 16.80 -1.01
CA GLY A 231 -11.27 17.56 -0.10
C GLY A 231 -12.52 16.79 0.26
N SER A 232 -13.19 16.19 -0.72
CA SER A 232 -14.41 15.42 -0.46
C SER A 232 -14.19 14.09 0.27
N LEU A 233 -13.01 13.45 0.12
CA LEU A 233 -12.66 12.28 0.91
C LEU A 233 -12.31 12.65 2.36
N LEU A 234 -11.68 13.80 2.57
CA LEU A 234 -11.33 14.31 3.90
C LEU A 234 -12.56 14.77 4.70
N THR A 235 -13.72 14.96 4.08
CA THR A 235 -14.98 15.21 4.80
C THR A 235 -15.69 13.92 5.20
N ASP A 236 -15.33 12.78 4.64
CA ASP A 236 -15.87 11.47 5.04
C ASP A 236 -15.16 10.95 6.29
N ARG A 237 -15.86 10.98 7.42
CA ARG A 237 -15.33 10.50 8.72
C ARG A 237 -14.87 9.05 8.68
N SER A 238 -15.56 8.20 7.94
CA SER A 238 -15.19 6.78 7.82
C SER A 238 -13.88 6.62 7.07
N PHE A 239 -13.72 7.34 5.96
CA PHE A 239 -12.51 7.34 5.16
C PHE A 239 -11.32 7.91 5.96
N VAL A 240 -11.51 9.05 6.60
CA VAL A 240 -10.46 9.68 7.44
C VAL A 240 -10.06 8.75 8.59
N GLY A 241 -11.03 8.12 9.25
CA GLY A 241 -10.76 7.14 10.31
C GLY A 241 -9.91 5.96 9.81
N LEU A 242 -10.27 5.38 8.68
CA LEU A 242 -9.50 4.30 8.06
C LEU A 242 -8.08 4.75 7.67
N ALA A 243 -7.94 5.93 7.05
CA ALA A 243 -6.63 6.48 6.68
C ALA A 243 -5.75 6.75 7.91
N LEU A 244 -6.32 7.26 9.01
CA LEU A 244 -5.61 7.45 10.27
C LEU A 244 -5.20 6.13 10.92
N ILE A 245 -6.06 5.10 10.92
CA ILE A 245 -5.69 3.76 11.43
C ILE A 245 -4.48 3.22 10.67
N ALA A 246 -4.49 3.28 9.33
CA ALA A 246 -3.34 2.87 8.54
C ALA A 246 -2.10 3.73 8.84
N GLY A 247 -2.28 5.05 9.01
CA GLY A 247 -1.22 5.99 9.35
C GLY A 247 -0.58 5.68 10.70
N PHE A 248 -1.37 5.44 11.75
CA PHE A 248 -0.85 5.12 13.09
C PHE A 248 -0.17 3.74 13.16
N TYR A 249 -0.68 2.74 12.43
CA TYR A 249 0.01 1.45 12.33
C TYR A 249 1.34 1.57 11.58
N MET A 250 1.37 2.36 10.51
CA MET A 250 2.61 2.66 9.81
C MET A 250 3.57 3.46 10.71
N ALA A 251 3.06 4.39 11.54
CA ALA A 251 3.86 5.10 12.52
C ALA A 251 4.47 4.17 13.57
N ALA A 252 3.74 3.16 14.06
CA ALA A 252 4.31 2.13 14.93
C ALA A 252 5.45 1.37 14.24
N MET A 253 5.28 1.00 12.97
CA MET A 253 6.34 0.36 12.18
C MET A 253 7.55 1.28 12.02
N PHE A 254 7.36 2.56 11.68
CA PHE A 254 8.47 3.50 11.50
C PHE A 254 9.14 3.88 12.84
N THR A 255 8.40 3.88 13.94
CA THR A 255 8.96 3.98 15.30
C THR A 255 9.94 2.84 15.57
N TYR A 256 9.52 1.60 15.30
CA TYR A 256 10.40 0.44 15.35
C TYR A 256 11.60 0.60 14.40
N ILE A 257 11.36 0.91 13.14
CA ILE A 257 12.40 1.05 12.11
C ILE A 257 13.45 2.07 12.54
N SER A 258 13.06 3.24 13.07
CA SER A 258 13.98 4.31 13.40
C SER A 258 14.73 4.12 14.72
N ALA A 259 14.10 3.46 15.71
CA ALA A 259 14.65 3.30 17.04
C ALA A 259 15.35 1.95 17.25
N SER A 260 14.94 0.90 16.52
CA SER A 260 15.44 -0.47 16.74
C SER A 260 16.95 -0.61 16.59
N THR A 261 17.57 0.16 15.70
CA THR A 261 19.02 0.14 15.51
C THR A 261 19.73 0.52 16.80
N PHE A 262 19.33 1.61 17.44
CA PHE A 262 19.91 2.10 18.71
C PHE A 262 19.58 1.16 19.87
N VAL A 263 18.34 0.64 19.92
CA VAL A 263 17.94 -0.37 20.93
C VAL A 263 18.81 -1.60 20.81
N PHE A 264 18.91 -2.21 19.65
CA PHE A 264 19.58 -3.51 19.52
C PHE A 264 21.11 -3.39 19.43
N GLN A 265 21.66 -2.41 18.71
CA GLN A 265 23.11 -2.29 18.54
C GLN A 265 23.76 -1.56 19.73
N GLU A 266 23.20 -0.45 20.22
CA GLU A 266 23.84 0.33 21.29
C GLU A 266 23.43 -0.14 22.68
N THR A 267 22.11 -0.35 22.96
CA THR A 267 21.66 -0.76 24.29
C THR A 267 21.99 -2.21 24.59
N PHE A 268 21.79 -3.12 23.60
CA PHE A 268 22.01 -4.56 23.80
C PHE A 268 23.31 -5.08 23.17
N GLY A 269 24.12 -4.23 22.54
CA GLY A 269 25.44 -4.58 21.98
C GLY A 269 25.40 -5.55 20.82
N MET A 270 24.29 -5.65 20.08
CA MET A 270 24.18 -6.54 18.91
C MET A 270 25.01 -6.03 17.76
N SER A 271 25.66 -6.95 17.02
CA SER A 271 26.29 -6.59 15.75
C SER A 271 25.25 -6.19 14.71
N ALA A 272 25.67 -5.44 13.67
CA ALA A 272 24.81 -5.07 12.54
C ALA A 272 24.17 -6.31 11.87
N GLN A 273 24.88 -7.43 11.85
CA GLN A 273 24.42 -8.72 11.33
C GLN A 273 23.28 -9.31 12.17
N GLN A 274 23.47 -9.33 13.50
CA GLN A 274 22.45 -9.82 14.46
C GLN A 274 21.20 -8.94 14.41
N TYR A 275 21.39 -7.61 14.37
CA TYR A 275 20.30 -6.66 14.17
C TYR A 275 19.51 -6.95 12.89
N ALA A 276 20.20 -7.18 11.76
CA ALA A 276 19.56 -7.48 10.48
C ALA A 276 18.69 -8.75 10.54
N ILE A 277 19.10 -9.78 11.28
CA ILE A 277 18.31 -11.01 11.49
C ILE A 277 17.03 -10.70 12.27
N VAL A 278 17.12 -9.94 13.36
CA VAL A 278 15.96 -9.55 14.19
C VAL A 278 15.00 -8.68 13.39
N PHE A 279 15.54 -7.71 12.64
CA PHE A 279 14.74 -6.86 11.76
C PHE A 279 14.02 -7.68 10.68
N GLY A 280 14.74 -8.63 10.07
CA GLY A 280 14.18 -9.57 9.10
C GLY A 280 13.05 -10.42 9.67
N ALA A 281 13.17 -10.89 10.93
CA ALA A 281 12.10 -11.61 11.61
C ALA A 281 10.83 -10.77 11.76
N GLY A 282 10.96 -9.47 12.07
CA GLY A 282 9.85 -8.52 12.08
C GLY A 282 9.18 -8.41 10.70
N ALA A 283 9.97 -8.25 9.64
CA ALA A 283 9.46 -8.15 8.27
C ALA A 283 8.77 -9.46 7.80
N VAL A 284 9.31 -10.62 8.19
CA VAL A 284 8.67 -11.92 7.95
C VAL A 284 7.32 -12.00 8.65
N SER A 285 7.21 -11.52 9.90
CA SER A 285 5.95 -11.51 10.65
C SER A 285 4.89 -10.63 9.99
N VAL A 286 5.25 -9.44 9.53
CA VAL A 286 4.34 -8.56 8.74
C VAL A 286 3.87 -9.27 7.47
N THR A 287 4.80 -9.89 6.74
CA THR A 287 4.49 -10.62 5.51
C THR A 287 3.58 -11.81 5.79
N ALA A 288 3.86 -12.59 6.83
CA ALA A 288 3.02 -13.71 7.24
C ALA A 288 1.59 -13.24 7.62
N GLY A 289 1.48 -12.17 8.39
CA GLY A 289 0.18 -11.55 8.72
C GLY A 289 -0.61 -11.15 7.48
N SER A 290 0.07 -10.55 6.48
CA SER A 290 -0.55 -10.18 5.21
C SER A 290 -1.03 -11.39 4.40
N GLN A 291 -0.25 -12.48 4.36
CA GLN A 291 -0.65 -13.72 3.69
C GLN A 291 -1.83 -14.40 4.39
N ILE A 292 -1.80 -14.44 5.73
CA ILE A 292 -2.92 -14.98 6.53
C ILE A 292 -4.18 -14.14 6.30
N ASN A 293 -4.06 -12.80 6.29
CA ASN A 293 -5.18 -11.93 5.94
C ASN A 293 -5.74 -12.28 4.56
N GLY A 294 -4.88 -12.46 3.54
CA GLY A 294 -5.29 -12.87 2.20
C GLY A 294 -6.05 -14.20 2.17
N ALA A 295 -5.64 -15.17 2.99
CA ALA A 295 -6.32 -16.47 3.12
C ALA A 295 -7.68 -16.38 3.85
N LEU A 296 -7.89 -15.34 4.66
CA LEU A 296 -9.15 -15.08 5.36
C LEU A 296 -10.14 -14.29 4.51
N VAL A 297 -9.68 -13.61 3.45
CA VAL A 297 -10.57 -12.88 2.53
C VAL A 297 -11.62 -13.83 1.93
N GLY A 298 -12.88 -13.38 1.95
CA GLY A 298 -14.04 -14.17 1.53
C GLY A 298 -14.59 -15.14 2.58
N ARG A 299 -13.85 -15.38 3.70
CA ARG A 299 -14.33 -16.18 4.84
C ARG A 299 -14.68 -15.32 6.05
N VAL A 300 -13.95 -14.24 6.25
CA VAL A 300 -14.14 -13.30 7.35
C VAL A 300 -14.27 -11.89 6.79
N ALA A 301 -15.22 -11.13 7.29
CA ALA A 301 -15.40 -9.73 6.88
C ALA A 301 -14.14 -8.91 7.20
N PRO A 302 -13.65 -8.08 6.26
CA PRO A 302 -12.43 -7.28 6.46
C PRO A 302 -12.47 -6.41 7.70
N GLU A 303 -13.65 -5.91 8.08
CA GLU A 303 -13.86 -5.10 9.29
C GLU A 303 -13.58 -5.90 10.57
N ARG A 304 -13.96 -7.20 10.60
CA ARG A 304 -13.68 -8.08 11.75
C ARG A 304 -12.20 -8.41 11.85
N ILE A 305 -11.53 -8.61 10.72
CA ILE A 305 -10.08 -8.83 10.68
C ILE A 305 -9.38 -7.58 11.22
N LEU A 306 -9.79 -6.39 10.76
CA LEU A 306 -9.26 -5.11 11.22
C LEU A 306 -9.43 -4.94 12.74
N GLN A 307 -10.63 -5.20 13.27
CA GLN A 307 -10.92 -5.12 14.71
C GLN A 307 -10.06 -6.07 15.53
N GLY A 308 -9.95 -7.34 15.10
CA GLY A 308 -9.12 -8.35 15.77
C GLY A 308 -7.63 -7.99 15.75
N ALA A 309 -7.12 -7.49 14.63
CA ALA A 309 -5.73 -7.07 14.50
C ALA A 309 -5.40 -5.86 15.39
N VAL A 310 -6.29 -4.86 15.46
CA VAL A 310 -6.09 -3.69 16.32
C VAL A 310 -6.16 -4.09 17.79
N ALA A 311 -7.08 -4.95 18.19
CA ALA A 311 -7.18 -5.45 19.56
C ALA A 311 -5.93 -6.25 19.98
N ALA A 312 -5.46 -7.16 19.11
CA ALA A 312 -4.24 -7.92 19.34
C ALA A 312 -3.01 -6.99 19.41
N GLY A 313 -2.92 -6.01 18.50
CA GLY A 313 -1.85 -5.01 18.50
C GLY A 313 -1.80 -4.19 19.80
N PHE A 314 -2.96 -3.78 20.32
CA PHE A 314 -3.05 -3.09 21.61
C PHE A 314 -2.52 -3.94 22.76
N VAL A 315 -2.95 -5.20 22.87
CA VAL A 315 -2.50 -6.11 23.93
C VAL A 315 -0.99 -6.39 23.82
N LEU A 316 -0.51 -6.70 22.63
CA LEU A 316 0.90 -7.04 22.40
C LEU A 316 1.84 -5.85 22.61
N SER A 317 1.47 -4.67 22.11
CA SER A 317 2.28 -3.46 22.34
C SER A 317 2.24 -2.99 23.79
N GLY A 318 1.13 -3.20 24.52
CA GLY A 318 1.04 -2.97 25.96
C GLY A 318 1.95 -3.93 26.73
N ALA A 319 1.95 -5.22 26.39
CA ALA A 319 2.85 -6.20 26.96
C ALA A 319 4.33 -5.87 26.69
N LEU A 320 4.62 -5.38 25.45
CA LEU A 320 5.96 -4.92 25.09
C LEU A 320 6.41 -3.74 25.97
N LEU A 321 5.54 -2.75 26.20
CA LEU A 321 5.85 -1.62 27.06
C LEU A 321 6.13 -2.06 28.50
N VAL A 322 5.28 -2.92 29.05
CA VAL A 322 5.47 -3.47 30.41
C VAL A 322 6.79 -4.24 30.51
N ALA A 323 7.07 -5.09 29.54
CA ALA A 323 8.31 -5.87 29.51
C ALA A 323 9.55 -4.96 29.40
N ALA A 324 9.52 -3.93 28.55
CA ALA A 324 10.61 -2.98 28.41
C ALA A 324 10.81 -2.16 29.70
N ALA A 325 9.74 -1.68 30.34
CA ALA A 325 9.80 -0.94 31.61
C ALA A 325 10.31 -1.79 32.77
N ALA A 326 10.05 -3.09 32.74
CA ALA A 326 10.55 -4.05 33.74
C ALA A 326 12.02 -4.47 33.49
N GLY A 327 12.70 -3.90 32.48
CA GLY A 327 14.09 -4.27 32.15
C GLY A 327 14.19 -5.63 31.45
N GLY A 328 13.16 -6.07 30.77
CA GLY A 328 13.11 -7.34 30.04
C GLY A 328 14.23 -7.46 29.01
N GLY A 329 14.89 -8.63 28.99
CA GLY A 329 15.95 -8.93 28.04
C GLY A 329 15.42 -9.25 26.63
N LEU A 330 16.36 -9.46 25.69
CA LEU A 330 16.07 -9.75 24.27
C LEU A 330 15.12 -10.92 24.08
N VAL A 331 15.19 -11.96 24.91
CA VAL A 331 14.35 -13.17 24.82
C VAL A 331 12.85 -12.83 24.95
N VAL A 332 12.50 -11.78 25.70
CA VAL A 332 11.11 -11.34 25.89
C VAL A 332 10.75 -10.25 24.87
N LEU A 333 11.65 -9.29 24.65
CA LEU A 333 11.36 -8.13 23.80
C LEU A 333 11.21 -8.52 22.33
N ILE A 334 12.10 -9.38 21.79
CA ILE A 334 12.07 -9.76 20.36
C ILE A 334 10.74 -10.43 19.96
N PRO A 335 10.25 -11.48 20.66
CA PRO A 335 8.96 -12.07 20.33
C PRO A 335 7.79 -11.08 20.38
N LEU A 336 7.75 -10.22 21.42
CA LEU A 336 6.68 -9.22 21.54
C LEU A 336 6.72 -8.18 20.41
N ILE A 337 7.91 -7.73 20.02
CA ILE A 337 8.08 -6.83 18.86
C ILE A 337 7.61 -7.52 17.58
N VAL A 338 8.09 -8.75 17.32
CA VAL A 338 7.76 -9.51 16.10
C VAL A 338 6.25 -9.76 16.01
N LEU A 339 5.59 -10.14 17.11
CA LEU A 339 4.15 -10.33 17.14
C LEU A 339 3.39 -9.02 16.96
N THR A 340 3.82 -7.92 17.60
CA THR A 340 3.22 -6.60 17.43
C THR A 340 3.29 -6.15 15.98
N LEU A 341 4.45 -6.27 15.34
CA LEU A 341 4.62 -5.97 13.92
C LEU A 341 3.74 -6.86 13.03
N GLY A 342 3.58 -8.13 13.38
CA GLY A 342 2.70 -9.06 12.67
C GLY A 342 1.26 -8.58 12.57
N THR A 343 0.76 -7.84 13.56
CA THR A 343 -0.60 -7.26 13.51
C THR A 343 -0.74 -6.22 12.40
N ALA A 344 0.33 -5.48 12.08
CA ALA A 344 0.33 -4.55 10.94
C ALA A 344 0.12 -5.28 9.60
N GLY A 345 0.59 -6.53 9.48
CA GLY A 345 0.36 -7.36 8.31
C GLY A 345 -1.12 -7.62 8.01
N PHE A 346 -1.99 -7.58 9.01
CA PHE A 346 -3.44 -7.66 8.82
C PHE A 346 -4.05 -6.28 8.52
N VAL A 347 -3.62 -5.24 9.19
CA VAL A 347 -4.18 -3.88 9.07
C VAL A 347 -3.86 -3.27 7.70
N MET A 348 -2.61 -3.42 7.22
CA MET A 348 -2.14 -2.81 5.98
C MET A 348 -2.96 -3.21 4.73
N PRO A 349 -3.35 -4.46 4.51
CA PRO A 349 -4.23 -4.83 3.40
C PRO A 349 -5.72 -4.62 3.69
N ALA A 350 -6.17 -4.76 4.96
CA ALA A 350 -7.59 -4.63 5.31
C ALA A 350 -8.11 -3.19 5.14
N VAL A 351 -7.33 -2.18 5.58
CA VAL A 351 -7.76 -0.78 5.48
C VAL A 351 -7.96 -0.32 4.02
N PRO A 352 -7.01 -0.50 3.10
CA PRO A 352 -7.25 -0.16 1.69
C PRO A 352 -8.42 -0.95 1.08
N ALA A 353 -8.58 -2.23 1.43
CA ALA A 353 -9.69 -3.03 0.92
C ALA A 353 -11.04 -2.40 1.28
N ILE A 354 -11.27 -2.08 2.55
CA ILE A 354 -12.50 -1.43 3.03
C ILE A 354 -12.67 -0.03 2.41
N ALA A 355 -11.61 0.78 2.41
CA ALA A 355 -11.68 2.16 1.97
C ALA A 355 -11.92 2.29 0.45
N LEU A 356 -11.29 1.42 -0.36
CA LEU A 356 -11.43 1.45 -1.81
C LEU A 356 -12.77 0.87 -2.28
N ASP A 357 -13.30 -0.15 -1.60
CA ASP A 357 -14.63 -0.68 -1.88
C ASP A 357 -15.71 0.41 -1.68
N ARG A 358 -15.63 1.15 -0.58
CA ARG A 358 -16.55 2.25 -0.27
C ARG A 358 -16.39 3.47 -1.18
N ASN A 359 -15.24 3.64 -1.82
CA ASN A 359 -14.87 4.79 -2.65
C ASN A 359 -14.45 4.38 -4.07
N ALA A 360 -15.08 3.37 -4.67
CA ALA A 360 -14.70 2.79 -5.96
C ALA A 360 -14.59 3.83 -7.09
N HIS A 361 -15.50 4.82 -7.12
CA HIS A 361 -15.52 5.90 -8.11
C HIS A 361 -14.33 6.90 -7.98
N ARG A 362 -13.63 6.92 -6.81
CA ARG A 362 -12.47 7.75 -6.49
C ARG A 362 -11.28 6.95 -5.99
N ALA A 363 -11.19 5.66 -6.37
CA ALA A 363 -10.21 4.73 -5.83
C ALA A 363 -8.74 5.21 -5.94
N GLY A 364 -8.39 5.93 -7.01
CA GLY A 364 -7.04 6.50 -7.18
C GLY A 364 -6.72 7.56 -6.13
N SER A 365 -7.65 8.51 -5.90
CA SER A 365 -7.49 9.55 -4.87
C SER A 365 -7.50 8.96 -3.46
N ALA A 366 -8.35 7.97 -3.21
CA ALA A 366 -8.40 7.28 -1.93
C ALA A 366 -7.08 6.54 -1.62
N ALA A 367 -6.53 5.81 -2.59
CA ALA A 367 -5.24 5.13 -2.44
C ALA A 367 -4.09 6.13 -2.17
N ALA A 368 -4.06 7.27 -2.88
CA ALA A 368 -3.05 8.31 -2.68
C ALA A 368 -3.12 8.92 -1.28
N LEU A 369 -4.33 9.22 -0.77
CA LEU A 369 -4.52 9.75 0.58
C LEU A 369 -4.15 8.73 1.67
N ILE A 370 -4.50 7.46 1.50
CA ILE A 370 -4.10 6.40 2.44
C ILE A 370 -2.57 6.29 2.46
N GLY A 371 -1.92 6.23 1.30
CA GLY A 371 -0.46 6.20 1.22
C GLY A 371 0.20 7.44 1.85
N ALA A 372 -0.35 8.62 1.59
CA ALA A 372 0.12 9.86 2.20
C ALA A 372 -0.07 9.87 3.73
N ALA A 373 -1.19 9.35 4.24
CA ALA A 373 -1.42 9.20 5.67
C ALA A 373 -0.43 8.21 6.30
N GLN A 374 -0.15 7.07 5.66
CA GLN A 374 0.81 6.08 6.12
C GLN A 374 2.21 6.68 6.30
N PHE A 375 2.74 7.33 5.28
CA PHE A 375 4.07 7.93 5.34
C PHE A 375 4.09 9.24 6.13
N GLY A 376 3.04 10.07 6.04
CA GLY A 376 2.96 11.36 6.71
C GLY A 376 2.84 11.24 8.22
N VAL A 377 1.93 10.39 8.74
CA VAL A 377 1.82 10.13 10.19
C VAL A 377 3.11 9.48 10.70
N GLY A 378 3.68 8.54 9.92
CA GLY A 378 4.97 7.95 10.23
C GLY A 378 6.10 8.98 10.32
N ALA A 379 6.17 9.93 9.40
CA ALA A 379 7.15 11.01 9.41
C ALA A 379 7.05 11.90 10.66
N VAL A 380 5.84 12.18 11.13
CA VAL A 380 5.63 13.00 12.33
C VAL A 380 6.00 12.26 13.61
N ILE A 381 5.68 10.96 13.69
CA ILE A 381 5.80 10.18 14.92
C ILE A 381 7.20 9.56 15.08
N ALA A 382 7.84 9.11 13.98
CA ALA A 382 9.12 8.41 14.06
C ALA A 382 10.20 9.14 14.89
N PRO A 383 10.39 10.48 14.79
CA PRO A 383 11.41 11.19 15.57
C PRO A 383 11.04 11.38 17.04
N VAL A 384 9.80 11.10 17.46
CA VAL A 384 9.34 11.28 18.86
C VAL A 384 10.17 10.44 19.81
N THR A 385 10.60 9.25 19.41
CA THR A 385 11.47 8.38 20.21
C THR A 385 12.78 9.07 20.57
N GLY A 386 13.42 9.73 19.61
CA GLY A 386 14.65 10.46 19.85
C GLY A 386 14.49 11.75 20.67
N LEU A 387 13.28 12.35 20.66
CA LEU A 387 12.99 13.58 21.40
C LEU A 387 12.62 13.32 22.87
N LEU A 388 12.01 12.17 23.20
CA LEU A 388 11.57 11.85 24.55
C LEU A 388 12.73 11.51 25.49
N GLY A 389 13.89 11.08 24.95
CA GLY A 389 15.02 10.68 25.77
C GLY A 389 14.76 9.44 26.63
N GLY A 390 15.68 9.12 27.54
CA GLY A 390 15.55 7.96 28.44
C GLY A 390 16.01 6.64 27.80
N SER A 391 15.50 5.50 28.31
CA SER A 391 15.85 4.19 27.77
C SER A 391 15.26 4.01 26.36
N PRO A 392 16.08 3.79 25.32
CA PRO A 392 15.59 3.64 23.95
C PRO A 392 14.53 2.57 23.79
N ALA A 393 14.67 1.43 24.50
CA ALA A 393 13.70 0.33 24.44
C ALA A 393 12.33 0.71 25.03
N VAL A 394 12.31 1.41 26.17
CA VAL A 394 11.07 1.87 26.82
C VAL A 394 10.38 2.93 25.98
N THR A 395 11.16 3.89 25.45
CA THR A 395 10.61 4.98 24.63
C THR A 395 10.02 4.44 23.33
N MET A 396 10.71 3.53 22.65
CA MET A 396 10.21 2.85 21.45
C MET A 396 8.89 2.13 21.75
N ALA A 397 8.85 1.32 22.81
CA ALA A 397 7.66 0.57 23.19
C ALA A 397 6.48 1.49 23.58
N ALA A 398 6.75 2.59 24.29
CA ALA A 398 5.74 3.57 24.69
C ALA A 398 5.12 4.29 23.49
N VAL A 399 5.93 4.72 22.54
CA VAL A 399 5.43 5.36 21.30
C VAL A 399 4.63 4.36 20.49
N MET A 400 5.11 3.12 20.29
CA MET A 400 4.38 2.08 19.57
C MET A 400 3.02 1.79 20.23
N PHE A 401 2.99 1.63 21.54
CA PHE A 401 1.75 1.43 22.30
C PHE A 401 0.80 2.61 22.19
N GLY A 402 1.31 3.83 22.31
CA GLY A 402 0.53 5.06 22.20
C GLY A 402 -0.17 5.20 20.86
N VAL A 403 0.55 5.03 19.75
CA VAL A 403 -0.04 5.17 18.40
C VAL A 403 -1.00 4.03 18.07
N ILE A 404 -0.76 2.80 18.51
CA ILE A 404 -1.69 1.67 18.33
C ILE A 404 -2.96 1.91 19.18
N THR A 405 -2.82 2.47 20.38
CA THR A 405 -3.96 2.88 21.23
C THR A 405 -4.81 3.93 20.53
N VAL A 406 -4.18 4.97 19.95
CA VAL A 406 -4.90 6.00 19.16
C VAL A 406 -5.61 5.36 17.97
N ALA A 407 -4.97 4.43 17.24
CA ALA A 407 -5.63 3.69 16.16
C ALA A 407 -6.86 2.92 16.66
N GLY A 408 -6.78 2.31 17.85
CA GLY A 408 -7.91 1.64 18.51
C GLY A 408 -9.06 2.60 18.84
N VAL A 409 -8.76 3.75 19.41
CA VAL A 409 -9.75 4.81 19.72
C VAL A 409 -10.43 5.29 18.44
N VAL A 410 -9.66 5.56 17.38
CA VAL A 410 -10.21 5.96 16.08
C VAL A 410 -11.13 4.87 15.53
N LEU A 411 -10.71 3.59 15.60
CA LEU A 411 -11.53 2.47 15.15
C LEU A 411 -12.87 2.38 15.91
N LEU A 412 -12.85 2.59 17.22
CA LEU A 412 -14.07 2.62 18.04
C LEU A 412 -15.01 3.77 17.61
N GLY A 413 -14.44 4.91 17.23
CA GLY A 413 -15.20 6.07 16.74
C GLY A 413 -15.90 5.82 15.39
N VAL A 414 -15.26 5.07 14.49
CA VAL A 414 -15.81 4.84 13.14
C VAL A 414 -16.49 3.49 12.99
N ARG A 415 -16.44 2.58 13.98
CA ARG A 415 -16.96 1.21 13.86
C ARG A 415 -18.43 1.13 13.48
N ARG A 416 -19.27 2.07 13.98
CA ARG A 416 -20.71 2.10 13.65
C ARG A 416 -20.93 2.40 12.18
N SER A 417 -20.23 3.40 11.67
CA SER A 417 -20.28 3.77 10.25
C SER A 417 -19.68 2.69 9.32
N LEU A 418 -18.74 1.86 9.81
CA LEU A 418 -18.21 0.73 9.07
C LEU A 418 -19.18 -0.46 9.04
N ALA A 419 -20.08 -0.58 10.01
CA ALA A 419 -21.11 -1.63 10.06
C ALA A 419 -22.23 -1.42 9.05
N ASP A 420 -22.44 -0.18 8.56
CA ASP A 420 -23.43 0.11 7.53
C ASP A 420 -22.96 -0.49 6.19
N PRO A 421 -23.87 -1.15 5.43
CA PRO A 421 -23.51 -1.76 4.16
C PRO A 421 -22.96 -0.73 3.20
N SER A 422 -21.90 -1.13 2.45
CA SER A 422 -21.29 -0.27 1.42
C SER A 422 -22.35 0.19 0.41
N PRO A 423 -22.33 1.49 -0.01
CA PRO A 423 -23.25 1.99 -1.03
C PRO A 423 -23.23 1.17 -2.33
N ALA A 424 -22.10 0.51 -2.63
CA ALA A 424 -21.98 -0.38 -3.79
C ALA A 424 -22.84 -1.62 -3.67
N VAL A 425 -23.02 -2.18 -2.47
CA VAL A 425 -23.90 -3.35 -2.22
C VAL A 425 -25.37 -2.93 -2.21
N ALA A 426 -25.68 -1.75 -1.68
CA ALA A 426 -27.04 -1.22 -1.64
C ALA A 426 -27.61 -0.95 -3.05
N SER A 427 -26.76 -0.60 -4.02
CA SER A 427 -27.20 -0.37 -5.43
C SER A 427 -27.32 -1.64 -6.26
N SER A 428 -26.81 -2.78 -5.79
CA SER A 428 -26.86 -4.07 -6.50
C SER A 428 -28.04 -4.96 -6.07
N VAL A 429 -28.80 -4.59 -5.05
CA VAL A 429 -30.07 -5.24 -4.69
C VAL A 429 -31.14 -4.65 -5.60
N PRO A 430 -31.70 -5.41 -6.56
CA PRO A 430 -32.83 -4.92 -7.33
C PRO A 430 -33.96 -4.57 -6.36
N PRO A 431 -34.71 -3.47 -6.58
CA PRO A 431 -35.86 -3.18 -5.75
C PRO A 431 -36.76 -4.44 -5.79
N SER A 432 -36.89 -5.10 -4.63
CA SER A 432 -37.84 -6.16 -4.49
C SER A 432 -39.16 -5.55 -4.90
N SER A 433 -39.69 -6.01 -6.06
CA SER A 433 -41.05 -5.75 -6.46
C SER A 433 -41.94 -6.45 -5.40
N VAL A 434 -42.20 -5.71 -4.34
CA VAL A 434 -43.33 -5.99 -3.46
C VAL A 434 -44.54 -5.61 -4.28
N THR A 435 -44.96 -6.55 -5.14
CA THR A 435 -46.32 -6.57 -5.61
C THR A 435 -47.14 -6.92 -4.38
N ALA A 436 -47.73 -5.88 -3.82
CA ALA A 436 -48.82 -6.04 -2.87
C ALA A 436 -49.86 -6.98 -3.51
N PRO A 437 -50.35 -7.97 -2.80
CA PRO A 437 -51.46 -8.75 -3.30
C PRO A 437 -52.66 -7.82 -3.49
N GLU A 438 -53.08 -7.72 -4.76
CA GLU A 438 -54.34 -7.03 -5.12
C GLU A 438 -55.50 -7.75 -4.45
N PRO A 439 -56.34 -7.09 -3.64
CA PRO A 439 -57.50 -7.75 -3.08
C PRO A 439 -58.63 -7.75 -4.09
N ASP A 440 -59.16 -8.94 -4.34
CA ASP A 440 -60.54 -9.20 -4.76
C ASP A 440 -60.91 -9.02 -6.25
N ALA A 441 -60.79 -10.12 -6.98
CA ALA A 441 -61.67 -10.41 -8.13
C ALA A 441 -62.21 -11.84 -8.05
N ALA A 442 -62.80 -12.19 -6.91
CA ALA A 442 -63.70 -13.32 -6.81
C ALA A 442 -65.11 -12.87 -7.17
N ARG A 443 -65.51 -13.11 -8.41
CA ARG A 443 -66.89 -13.38 -8.85
C ARG A 443 -67.03 -13.26 -10.36
N ARG A 444 -67.20 -14.42 -10.94
CA ARG A 444 -67.87 -14.75 -12.18
C ARG A 444 -67.09 -15.73 -13.03
N ARG A 445 -67.48 -17.00 -12.94
CA ARG A 445 -67.80 -17.87 -14.06
C ARG A 445 -68.18 -19.24 -13.56
N GLY A 446 -69.36 -19.67 -14.01
CA GLY A 446 -69.97 -20.94 -13.77
C GLY A 446 -69.29 -22.11 -14.54
N PRO A 447 -69.83 -23.36 -14.35
CA PRO A 447 -69.18 -24.60 -14.70
C PRO A 447 -69.28 -24.95 -16.18
N SER A 448 -68.16 -25.44 -16.79
CA SER A 448 -68.16 -26.14 -18.05
C SER A 448 -67.42 -27.47 -17.88
N SER A 449 -68.13 -28.51 -18.08
CA SER A 449 -67.78 -29.93 -18.09
C SER A 449 -67.05 -30.36 -19.37
N ALA A 450 -65.94 -31.11 -19.26
CA ALA A 450 -65.57 -32.19 -20.17
C ALA A 450 -64.35 -32.98 -19.68
N PRO A 451 -64.25 -34.29 -19.91
CA PRO A 451 -63.38 -35.24 -19.23
C PRO A 451 -62.03 -35.43 -19.94
N PRO A 452 -61.04 -36.09 -19.28
CA PRO A 452 -59.69 -36.27 -19.82
C PRO A 452 -59.62 -37.58 -20.69
N PRO A 453 -58.64 -37.59 -21.63
CA PRO A 453 -58.24 -38.88 -22.20
C PRO A 453 -56.92 -39.40 -21.57
N ALA A 454 -56.86 -40.73 -21.67
CA ALA A 454 -56.05 -41.70 -21.00
C ALA A 454 -54.54 -41.66 -21.22
N ALA A 455 -53.87 -42.32 -20.26
CA ALA A 455 -52.49 -42.70 -20.23
C ALA A 455 -52.02 -43.53 -21.43
N VAL A 456 -50.73 -43.29 -21.79
CA VAL A 456 -49.91 -44.32 -22.43
C VAL A 456 -48.53 -44.36 -21.66
N VAL A 457 -48.40 -45.58 -21.09
CA VAL A 457 -47.14 -46.09 -20.54
C VAL A 457 -46.24 -46.54 -21.70
N ALA A 458 -44.98 -46.24 -21.68
CA ALA A 458 -43.97 -47.07 -22.35
C ALA A 458 -42.66 -46.97 -21.55
N GLU A 459 -42.31 -48.09 -20.96
CA GLU A 459 -41.00 -48.54 -20.54
C GLU A 459 -40.00 -48.53 -21.67
N CYS A 460 -38.71 -48.37 -21.40
CA CYS A 460 -37.62 -49.34 -21.55
C CYS A 460 -36.27 -48.69 -21.48
N ASP A 461 -35.47 -49.15 -20.54
CA ASP A 461 -34.11 -49.74 -20.59
C ASP A 461 -33.09 -49.22 -21.61
N ALA A 462 -31.97 -48.71 -21.13
CA ALA A 462 -30.60 -49.21 -21.16
C ALA A 462 -29.66 -48.18 -20.51
#